data_bb64216bab340e1ac73d7f7d7b45dce0
#
_entry.id   bb64216bab340e1ac73d7f7d7b45dce0
#
_cell.length_a   1.000
_cell.length_b   1.000
_cell.length_c   1.000
_cell.angle_alpha   90.00
_cell.angle_beta   90.00
_cell.angle_gamma   90.00
#
_symmetry.space_group_name_H-M   'P 1'
#
loop_
_entity.id
_entity.type
_entity.pdbx_description
1 polymer ?
#
loop_
_entity_poly.entity_id
_entity_poly.type
_entity_poly.pdbx_seq_one_letter_code
_entity_poly.pdbx_strand_id
1 'polypeptide(L)'
;MNKPVLVVMAAGMGSRYGGMKQIDPVGPNGQVIVDYSLYDARRAGFETVIFVIKHEIEDAFKAAIGDRVSKVMDVKYAFQQLDELPEGFSIPEGRVKPWGTCHAVLAAKPFINGPFAVINADDYYGPQAFKVMYDYLSTHEDGEVYDYCMVSYLLKNTVSENGKVSRGVCQANPDGTLHSVIERTRIETYEGGIHYTEDEGATWVDLPGETQVSMNLWGFGKSFLEEADRRFAGWLTEHLAKDPLKCEYFLQLVVTELLEEGKATVKVLNSTDQWYGVTYREDKPVVVAGIAQKTAEGLYPENLWGEL
;
A
#
# COMPACT_ATOMS: atom_id res chain seq x y z
N MET A 1 2.56 -3.70 24.92
CA MET A 1 2.34 -3.74 23.44
C MET A 1 3.66 -3.97 22.71
N ASN A 2 3.66 -4.79 21.65
CA ASN A 2 4.78 -4.85 20.73
C ASN A 2 4.79 -3.57 19.88
N LYS A 3 5.98 -3.05 19.55
CA LYS A 3 6.07 -1.89 18.67
C LYS A 3 5.51 -2.23 17.28
N PRO A 4 4.77 -1.30 16.65
CA PRO A 4 4.31 -1.47 15.29
C PRO A 4 5.47 -1.69 14.30
N VAL A 5 5.29 -2.60 13.34
CA VAL A 5 6.25 -2.81 12.24
C VAL A 5 5.68 -2.31 10.92
N LEU A 6 6.55 -1.96 9.99
CA LEU A 6 6.16 -1.48 8.66
C LEU A 6 6.36 -2.58 7.63
N VAL A 7 5.31 -2.94 6.91
CA VAL A 7 5.36 -3.86 5.76
C VAL A 7 5.32 -3.04 4.47
N VAL A 8 6.33 -3.21 3.63
CA VAL A 8 6.46 -2.51 2.35
C VAL A 8 6.29 -3.50 1.21
N MET A 9 5.21 -3.37 0.45
CA MET A 9 4.92 -4.23 -0.70
C MET A 9 5.73 -3.77 -1.91
N ALA A 10 6.79 -4.51 -2.24
CA ALA A 10 7.73 -4.23 -3.34
C ALA A 10 7.83 -5.35 -4.39
N ALA A 11 6.98 -6.38 -4.30
CA ALA A 11 6.96 -7.51 -5.25
C ALA A 11 6.25 -7.18 -6.58
N GLY A 12 5.59 -6.03 -6.69
CA GLY A 12 4.86 -5.59 -7.88
C GLY A 12 5.79 -5.31 -9.07
N MET A 13 5.38 -5.75 -10.28
CA MET A 13 6.22 -5.67 -11.48
C MET A 13 6.18 -4.31 -12.20
N GLY A 14 5.44 -3.32 -11.72
CA GLY A 14 5.36 -2.00 -12.37
C GLY A 14 5.07 -2.06 -13.89
N SER A 15 4.15 -2.92 -14.32
CA SER A 15 3.93 -3.27 -15.74
C SER A 15 3.65 -2.07 -16.66
N ARG A 16 3.13 -0.98 -16.11
CA ARG A 16 2.86 0.27 -16.86
C ARG A 16 4.09 1.18 -16.95
N TYR A 17 5.08 1.00 -16.09
CA TYR A 17 6.27 1.84 -16.04
C TYR A 17 7.41 1.35 -16.95
N GLY A 18 7.41 0.08 -17.32
CA GLY A 18 8.41 -0.51 -18.24
C GLY A 18 9.79 -0.76 -17.64
N GLY A 19 9.88 -0.97 -16.30
CA GLY A 19 11.14 -1.27 -15.61
C GLY A 19 10.94 -1.44 -14.10
N MET A 20 12.04 -1.60 -13.35
CA MET A 20 12.03 -1.63 -11.88
C MET A 20 11.80 -0.22 -11.32
N LYS A 21 10.53 0.18 -11.28
CA LYS A 21 10.02 1.46 -10.81
C LYS A 21 10.49 1.81 -9.39
N GLN A 22 10.63 0.80 -8.54
CA GLN A 22 10.97 0.96 -7.12
C GLN A 22 12.38 1.50 -6.88
N ILE A 23 13.28 1.36 -7.87
CA ILE A 23 14.68 1.81 -7.77
C ILE A 23 15.00 2.99 -8.68
N ASP A 24 14.00 3.62 -9.31
CA ASP A 24 14.20 4.80 -10.16
C ASP A 24 14.31 6.06 -9.29
N PRO A 25 15.46 6.79 -9.30
CA PRO A 25 15.69 7.91 -8.41
C PRO A 25 14.72 9.07 -8.63
N VAL A 26 14.26 9.66 -7.49
CA VAL A 26 13.43 10.88 -7.47
C VAL A 26 14.08 12.01 -6.66
N GLY A 27 15.06 11.70 -5.84
CA GLY A 27 15.79 12.66 -5.01
C GLY A 27 17.17 13.03 -5.57
N PRO A 28 17.78 14.14 -5.08
CA PRO A 28 19.00 14.71 -5.64
C PRO A 28 20.24 13.82 -5.50
N ASN A 29 20.26 12.94 -4.49
CA ASN A 29 21.39 12.05 -4.20
C ASN A 29 21.05 10.56 -4.47
N GLY A 30 20.17 10.32 -5.46
CA GLY A 30 19.81 8.97 -5.86
C GLY A 30 18.76 8.29 -4.96
N GLN A 31 18.10 9.06 -4.08
CA GLN A 31 17.01 8.52 -3.28
C GLN A 31 15.83 8.14 -4.17
N VAL A 32 15.25 6.98 -3.89
CA VAL A 32 14.04 6.50 -4.52
C VAL A 32 12.81 6.88 -3.69
N ILE A 33 11.62 6.73 -4.26
CA ILE A 33 10.39 7.20 -3.60
C ILE A 33 10.18 6.57 -2.21
N VAL A 34 10.47 5.27 -2.06
CA VAL A 34 10.31 4.56 -0.78
C VAL A 34 11.28 5.06 0.30
N ASP A 35 12.43 5.65 -0.06
CA ASP A 35 13.37 6.21 0.94
C ASP A 35 12.70 7.30 1.77
N TYR A 36 11.87 8.15 1.16
CA TYR A 36 11.12 9.19 1.85
C TYR A 36 10.05 8.61 2.76
N SER A 37 9.32 7.59 2.30
CA SER A 37 8.36 6.87 3.14
C SER A 37 9.02 6.19 4.33
N LEU A 38 10.20 5.59 4.15
CA LEU A 38 10.97 4.97 5.25
C LEU A 38 11.54 6.01 6.21
N TYR A 39 12.01 7.14 5.69
CA TYR A 39 12.49 8.24 6.52
C TYR A 39 11.38 8.78 7.43
N ASP A 40 10.19 9.03 6.87
CA ASP A 40 9.03 9.49 7.62
C ASP A 40 8.54 8.45 8.62
N ALA A 41 8.49 7.18 8.24
CA ALA A 41 8.13 6.07 9.12
C ALA A 41 9.10 5.94 10.30
N ARG A 42 10.42 6.05 10.04
CA ARG A 42 11.44 6.02 11.10
C ARG A 42 11.26 7.16 12.09
N ARG A 43 11.00 8.38 11.60
CA ARG A 43 10.72 9.55 12.44
C ARG A 43 9.41 9.43 13.23
N ALA A 44 8.40 8.75 12.67
CA ALA A 44 7.14 8.46 13.35
C ALA A 44 7.31 7.46 14.50
N GLY A 45 8.35 6.59 14.46
CA GLY A 45 8.65 5.62 15.51
C GLY A 45 8.75 4.16 15.05
N PHE A 46 8.52 3.86 13.75
CA PHE A 46 8.75 2.53 13.21
C PHE A 46 10.25 2.20 13.24
N GLU A 47 10.61 1.10 13.89
CA GLU A 47 12.00 0.65 14.01
C GLU A 47 12.31 -0.55 13.11
N THR A 48 11.29 -1.33 12.76
CA THR A 48 11.42 -2.53 11.90
C THR A 48 10.65 -2.33 10.61
N VAL A 49 11.29 -2.65 9.49
CA VAL A 49 10.66 -2.71 8.16
C VAL A 49 10.79 -4.12 7.58
N ILE A 50 9.70 -4.60 6.99
CA ILE A 50 9.62 -5.90 6.31
C ILE A 50 9.35 -5.60 4.83
N PHE A 51 10.34 -5.82 3.98
CA PHE A 51 10.17 -5.71 2.54
C PHE A 51 9.62 -7.00 1.97
N VAL A 52 8.46 -6.93 1.33
CA VAL A 52 7.89 -8.04 0.57
C VAL A 52 8.35 -7.90 -0.87
N ILE A 53 9.26 -8.76 -1.28
CA ILE A 53 9.91 -8.75 -2.61
C ILE A 53 9.75 -10.11 -3.29
N LYS A 54 10.33 -10.27 -4.47
CA LYS A 54 10.56 -11.56 -5.14
C LYS A 54 12.04 -11.95 -5.04
N HIS A 55 12.33 -13.24 -5.01
CA HIS A 55 13.72 -13.71 -4.97
C HIS A 55 14.54 -13.18 -6.15
N GLU A 56 13.95 -13.05 -7.33
CA GLU A 56 14.65 -12.62 -8.56
C GLU A 56 15.20 -11.19 -8.49
N ILE A 57 14.67 -10.35 -7.57
CA ILE A 57 15.13 -8.97 -7.41
C ILE A 57 15.87 -8.72 -6.10
N GLU A 58 16.12 -9.76 -5.29
CA GLU A 58 16.64 -9.61 -3.92
C GLU A 58 17.97 -8.84 -3.90
N ASP A 59 18.97 -9.28 -4.67
CA ASP A 59 20.30 -8.66 -4.66
C ASP A 59 20.24 -7.20 -5.15
N ALA A 60 19.50 -6.96 -6.24
CA ALA A 60 19.34 -5.62 -6.78
C ALA A 60 18.59 -4.69 -5.81
N PHE A 61 17.57 -5.21 -5.11
CA PHE A 61 16.80 -4.46 -4.12
C PHE A 61 17.64 -4.14 -2.88
N LYS A 62 18.42 -5.11 -2.38
CA LYS A 62 19.36 -4.90 -1.26
C LYS A 62 20.37 -3.82 -1.58
N ALA A 63 21.04 -3.91 -2.72
CA ALA A 63 22.03 -2.92 -3.15
C ALA A 63 21.43 -1.51 -3.34
N ALA A 64 20.22 -1.43 -3.89
CA ALA A 64 19.56 -0.16 -4.19
C ALA A 64 18.90 0.50 -2.96
N ILE A 65 18.38 -0.27 -2.00
CA ILE A 65 17.56 0.21 -0.89
C ILE A 65 18.01 -0.41 0.44
N GLY A 66 18.03 -1.73 0.53
CA GLY A 66 18.18 -2.47 1.77
C GLY A 66 19.43 -2.14 2.57
N ASP A 67 20.60 -2.08 1.90
CA ASP A 67 21.90 -1.86 2.54
C ASP A 67 22.02 -0.48 3.21
N ARG A 68 21.36 0.53 2.68
CA ARG A 68 21.35 1.86 3.31
C ARG A 68 20.32 1.95 4.43
N VAL A 69 19.14 1.34 4.28
CA VAL A 69 18.07 1.33 5.29
C VAL A 69 18.46 0.51 6.50
N SER A 70 19.20 -0.60 6.33
CA SER A 70 19.66 -1.46 7.42
C SER A 70 20.61 -0.78 8.42
N LYS A 71 21.13 0.39 8.07
CA LYS A 71 21.98 1.19 8.99
C LYS A 71 21.13 1.92 10.03
N VAL A 72 19.85 2.13 9.79
CA VAL A 72 18.96 2.97 10.61
C VAL A 72 17.67 2.26 11.04
N MET A 73 17.32 1.14 10.43
CA MET A 73 16.15 0.31 10.76
C MET A 73 16.53 -1.18 10.81
N ASP A 74 15.78 -1.97 11.59
CA ASP A 74 15.84 -3.43 11.51
C ASP A 74 15.10 -3.90 10.25
N VAL A 75 15.84 -4.43 9.27
CA VAL A 75 15.32 -4.83 7.96
C VAL A 75 15.11 -6.33 7.90
N LYS A 76 13.89 -6.74 7.49
CA LYS A 76 13.54 -8.12 7.17
C LYS A 76 13.11 -8.21 5.71
N TYR A 77 13.29 -9.38 5.12
CA TYR A 77 12.84 -9.70 3.77
C TYR A 77 11.85 -10.85 3.79
N ALA A 78 10.69 -10.64 3.23
CA ALA A 78 9.68 -11.65 2.97
C ALA A 78 9.55 -11.83 1.45
N PHE A 79 9.25 -13.04 1.01
CA PHE A 79 9.22 -13.34 -0.42
C PHE A 79 7.81 -13.74 -0.83
N GLN A 80 7.22 -12.99 -1.75
CA GLN A 80 5.94 -13.36 -2.35
C GLN A 80 6.19 -14.25 -3.56
N GLN A 81 5.94 -15.54 -3.42
CA GLN A 81 6.11 -16.53 -4.47
C GLN A 81 4.77 -17.06 -4.98
N LEU A 82 4.70 -17.49 -6.26
CA LEU A 82 3.48 -18.02 -6.84
C LEU A 82 3.11 -19.40 -6.30
N ASP A 83 4.07 -20.17 -5.83
CA ASP A 83 3.94 -21.52 -5.28
C ASP A 83 3.63 -21.56 -3.79
N GLU A 84 3.65 -20.42 -3.10
CA GLU A 84 3.20 -20.31 -1.70
C GLU A 84 1.67 -20.36 -1.63
N LEU A 85 1.12 -21.56 -1.80
CA LEU A 85 -0.31 -21.84 -1.84
C LEU A 85 -0.68 -22.82 -0.72
N PRO A 86 -1.93 -22.76 -0.24
CA PRO A 86 -2.45 -23.78 0.68
C PRO A 86 -2.40 -25.18 0.06
N GLU A 87 -2.38 -26.20 0.93
CA GLU A 87 -2.40 -27.60 0.49
C GLU A 87 -3.59 -27.87 -0.43
N GLY A 88 -3.35 -28.62 -1.52
CA GLY A 88 -4.35 -28.96 -2.52
C GLY A 88 -4.47 -27.96 -3.68
N PHE A 89 -3.78 -26.83 -3.65
CA PHE A 89 -3.74 -25.88 -4.75
C PHE A 89 -2.40 -25.94 -5.51
N SER A 90 -2.45 -25.61 -6.79
CA SER A 90 -1.28 -25.52 -7.66
C SER A 90 -1.37 -24.28 -8.55
N ILE A 91 -0.22 -23.83 -9.04
CA ILE A 91 -0.17 -22.68 -9.95
C ILE A 91 -0.87 -23.06 -11.26
N PRO A 92 -1.89 -22.31 -11.71
CA PRO A 92 -2.50 -22.52 -13.02
C PRO A 92 -1.48 -22.38 -14.15
N GLU A 93 -1.60 -23.22 -15.17
CA GLU A 93 -0.75 -23.15 -16.35
C GLU A 93 -0.83 -21.76 -17.00
N GLY A 94 0.32 -21.13 -17.25
CA GLY A 94 0.41 -19.79 -17.84
C GLY A 94 0.21 -18.63 -16.87
N ARG A 95 -0.03 -18.87 -15.57
CA ARG A 95 -0.10 -17.78 -14.60
C ARG A 95 1.29 -17.24 -14.27
N VAL A 96 1.47 -15.92 -14.46
CA VAL A 96 2.66 -15.16 -14.07
C VAL A 96 2.33 -14.02 -13.09
N LYS A 97 1.03 -13.71 -12.94
CA LYS A 97 0.55 -12.62 -12.09
C LYS A 97 0.59 -13.04 -10.62
N PRO A 98 1.16 -12.20 -9.70
CA PRO A 98 1.10 -12.44 -8.26
C PRO A 98 -0.35 -12.59 -7.77
N TRP A 99 -0.52 -13.21 -6.59
CA TRP A 99 -1.84 -13.48 -6.01
C TRP A 99 -2.53 -12.26 -5.38
N GLY A 100 -1.91 -11.09 -5.43
CA GLY A 100 -2.49 -9.83 -4.94
C GLY A 100 -1.85 -9.33 -3.64
N THR A 101 -2.36 -8.18 -3.16
CA THR A 101 -1.76 -7.44 -2.03
C THR A 101 -1.95 -8.15 -0.70
N CYS A 102 -3.06 -8.85 -0.49
CA CYS A 102 -3.26 -9.63 0.74
C CYS A 102 -2.27 -10.80 0.84
N HIS A 103 -2.04 -11.52 -0.27
CA HIS A 103 -1.03 -12.58 -0.32
C HIS A 103 0.39 -12.05 -0.10
N ALA A 104 0.70 -10.84 -0.58
CA ALA A 104 1.98 -10.20 -0.28
C ALA A 104 2.16 -9.97 1.22
N VAL A 105 1.12 -9.52 1.92
CA VAL A 105 1.17 -9.32 3.37
C VAL A 105 1.25 -10.65 4.13
N LEU A 106 0.60 -11.71 3.64
CA LEU A 106 0.73 -13.05 4.23
C LEU A 106 2.15 -13.58 4.19
N ALA A 107 2.93 -13.27 3.13
CA ALA A 107 4.35 -13.63 3.08
C ALA A 107 5.17 -13.00 4.23
N ALA A 108 4.75 -11.85 4.76
CA ALA A 108 5.40 -11.19 5.89
C ALA A 108 5.00 -11.77 7.27
N LYS A 109 3.97 -12.63 7.34
CA LYS A 109 3.41 -13.20 8.59
C LYS A 109 4.47 -13.76 9.56
N PRO A 110 5.53 -14.48 9.13
CA PRO A 110 6.54 -15.01 10.06
C PRO A 110 7.31 -13.95 10.85
N PHE A 111 7.34 -12.70 10.38
CA PHE A 111 8.08 -11.60 10.99
C PHE A 111 7.19 -10.65 11.82
N ILE A 112 5.85 -10.85 11.82
CA ILE A 112 4.88 -9.97 12.46
C ILE A 112 4.34 -10.62 13.74
N ASN A 113 4.64 -9.99 14.88
CA ASN A 113 4.21 -10.46 16.21
C ASN A 113 3.34 -9.46 16.97
N GLY A 114 2.82 -8.44 16.29
CA GLY A 114 2.03 -7.37 16.89
C GLY A 114 1.35 -6.52 15.83
N PRO A 115 1.01 -5.27 16.14
CA PRO A 115 0.41 -4.35 15.17
C PRO A 115 1.39 -4.03 14.03
N PHE A 116 0.86 -3.78 12.84
CA PHE A 116 1.67 -3.47 11.68
C PHE A 116 0.96 -2.51 10.71
N ALA A 117 1.75 -1.71 10.01
CA ALA A 117 1.28 -0.91 8.90
C ALA A 117 1.71 -1.52 7.57
N VAL A 118 0.92 -1.29 6.52
CA VAL A 118 1.20 -1.75 5.14
C VAL A 118 1.25 -0.55 4.21
N ILE A 119 2.25 -0.49 3.34
CA ILE A 119 2.38 0.52 2.27
C ILE A 119 2.84 -0.11 0.95
N ASN A 120 2.64 0.63 -0.14
CA ASN A 120 3.26 0.34 -1.43
C ASN A 120 4.69 0.94 -1.48
N ALA A 121 5.63 0.27 -2.11
CA ALA A 121 7.00 0.74 -2.26
C ALA A 121 7.16 1.88 -3.28
N ASP A 122 6.15 2.12 -4.10
CA ASP A 122 6.18 3.08 -5.21
C ASP A 122 5.34 4.34 -4.96
N ASP A 123 4.91 4.53 -3.70
CA ASP A 123 4.10 5.64 -3.25
C ASP A 123 4.83 6.48 -2.18
N TYR A 124 4.63 7.80 -2.25
CA TYR A 124 4.99 8.75 -1.21
C TYR A 124 3.74 9.15 -0.43
N TYR A 125 3.77 8.97 0.89
CA TYR A 125 2.62 9.17 1.77
C TYR A 125 2.68 10.46 2.60
N GLY A 126 3.88 10.93 2.91
CA GLY A 126 4.14 12.10 3.74
C GLY A 126 4.24 11.82 5.25
N PRO A 127 4.90 12.73 6.00
CA PRO A 127 5.27 12.50 7.40
C PRO A 127 4.07 12.43 8.35
N GLN A 128 3.01 13.21 8.12
CA GLN A 128 1.82 13.19 8.98
C GLN A 128 1.08 11.85 8.86
N ALA A 129 1.02 11.27 7.67
CA ALA A 129 0.36 9.98 7.46
C ALA A 129 1.02 8.88 8.30
N PHE A 130 2.36 8.81 8.33
CA PHE A 130 3.07 7.86 9.18
C PHE A 130 2.92 8.16 10.67
N LYS A 131 2.88 9.44 11.05
CA LYS A 131 2.71 9.82 12.45
C LYS A 131 1.35 9.38 12.99
N VAL A 132 0.25 9.70 12.31
CA VAL A 132 -1.09 9.32 12.77
C VAL A 132 -1.30 7.80 12.75
N MET A 133 -0.68 7.10 11.80
CA MET A 133 -0.68 5.64 11.70
C MET A 133 0.06 5.01 12.89
N TYR A 134 1.29 5.46 13.18
CA TYR A 134 2.10 4.94 14.28
C TYR A 134 1.44 5.21 15.64
N ASP A 135 0.95 6.43 15.86
CA ASP A 135 0.29 6.82 17.10
C ASP A 135 -0.94 5.93 17.36
N TYR A 136 -1.75 5.66 16.32
CA TYR A 136 -2.90 4.78 16.44
C TYR A 136 -2.48 3.35 16.78
N LEU A 137 -1.62 2.75 16.00
CA LEU A 137 -1.17 1.36 16.19
C LEU A 137 -0.43 1.13 17.51
N SER A 138 0.16 2.19 18.09
CA SER A 138 0.87 2.11 19.37
C SER A 138 -0.06 2.16 20.59
N THR A 139 -1.33 2.54 20.41
CA THR A 139 -2.27 2.80 21.49
C THR A 139 -3.54 1.97 21.41
N HIS A 140 -3.77 1.26 20.30
CA HIS A 140 -4.95 0.45 20.05
C HIS A 140 -4.58 -1.02 19.87
N GLU A 141 -5.40 -1.91 20.36
CA GLU A 141 -5.23 -3.36 20.27
C GLU A 141 -6.56 -4.01 19.88
N ASP A 142 -6.50 -5.16 19.23
CA ASP A 142 -7.67 -5.98 18.94
C ASP A 142 -8.38 -6.39 20.23
N GLY A 143 -9.70 -6.18 20.26
CA GLY A 143 -10.60 -6.63 21.28
C GLY A 143 -11.48 -7.80 20.80
N GLU A 144 -12.71 -7.89 21.29
CA GLU A 144 -13.73 -8.80 20.73
C GLU A 144 -14.06 -8.44 19.28
N VAL A 145 -14.01 -7.16 18.96
CA VAL A 145 -14.02 -6.61 17.60
C VAL A 145 -12.62 -6.11 17.29
N TYR A 146 -12.07 -6.49 16.15
CA TYR A 146 -10.74 -6.07 15.71
C TYR A 146 -10.71 -4.57 15.43
N ASP A 147 -9.64 -3.91 15.86
CA ASP A 147 -9.51 -2.45 15.76
C ASP A 147 -8.40 -2.06 14.78
N TYR A 148 -8.80 -1.83 13.54
CA TYR A 148 -7.93 -1.49 12.43
C TYR A 148 -8.00 0.00 12.09
N CYS A 149 -7.07 0.47 11.26
CA CYS A 149 -7.11 1.83 10.75
C CYS A 149 -6.60 1.92 9.31
N MET A 150 -6.88 3.02 8.67
CA MET A 150 -6.31 3.38 7.37
C MET A 150 -6.09 4.89 7.29
N VAL A 151 -5.14 5.34 6.48
CA VAL A 151 -5.02 6.76 6.13
C VAL A 151 -5.69 6.99 4.78
N SER A 152 -6.64 7.91 4.74
CA SER A 152 -7.30 8.32 3.50
C SER A 152 -6.69 9.60 2.93
N TYR A 153 -6.81 9.74 1.61
CA TYR A 153 -6.39 10.91 0.84
C TYR A 153 -7.58 11.44 0.04
N LEU A 154 -7.53 12.71 -0.34
CA LEU A 154 -8.53 13.29 -1.23
C LEU A 154 -8.28 12.83 -2.66
N LEU A 155 -9.31 12.36 -3.35
CA LEU A 155 -9.24 11.83 -4.71
C LEU A 155 -8.54 12.80 -5.68
N LYS A 156 -8.88 14.10 -5.61
CA LYS A 156 -8.26 15.14 -6.45
C LYS A 156 -6.74 15.21 -6.36
N ASN A 157 -6.16 14.76 -5.22
CA ASN A 157 -4.72 14.76 -4.97
C ASN A 157 -4.05 13.43 -5.38
N THR A 158 -4.79 12.48 -5.96
CA THR A 158 -4.31 11.13 -6.27
C THR A 158 -4.54 10.70 -7.72
N VAL A 159 -5.17 11.53 -8.52
CA VAL A 159 -5.37 11.28 -9.96
C VAL A 159 -4.14 11.67 -10.78
N SER A 160 -4.02 11.14 -11.99
CA SER A 160 -2.98 11.48 -12.95
C SER A 160 -3.60 12.13 -14.17
N GLU A 161 -2.94 13.15 -14.73
CA GLU A 161 -3.29 13.74 -16.01
C GLU A 161 -2.85 12.86 -17.20
N ASN A 162 -2.00 11.85 -16.92
CA ASN A 162 -1.40 11.01 -17.95
C ASN A 162 -2.22 9.75 -18.26
N GLY A 163 -3.34 9.54 -17.56
CA GLY A 163 -4.24 8.42 -17.83
C GLY A 163 -5.01 7.93 -16.62
N LYS A 164 -5.64 6.77 -16.80
CA LYS A 164 -6.49 6.15 -15.77
C LYS A 164 -5.71 5.68 -14.55
N VAL A 165 -6.33 5.84 -13.40
CA VAL A 165 -5.85 5.31 -12.11
C VAL A 165 -6.86 4.35 -11.49
N SER A 166 -6.40 3.54 -10.52
CA SER A 166 -7.22 2.64 -9.71
C SER A 166 -7.15 3.10 -8.26
N ARG A 167 -8.30 3.23 -7.56
CA ARG A 167 -8.37 3.70 -6.17
C ARG A 167 -9.47 2.97 -5.40
N GLY A 168 -9.19 2.65 -4.15
CA GLY A 168 -10.21 2.22 -3.20
C GLY A 168 -11.05 3.42 -2.74
N VAL A 169 -12.23 3.61 -3.33
CA VAL A 169 -13.15 4.70 -2.95
C VAL A 169 -13.79 4.37 -1.62
N CYS A 170 -13.59 5.24 -0.62
CA CYS A 170 -14.02 5.05 0.76
C CYS A 170 -15.33 5.78 1.06
N GLN A 171 -16.18 5.16 1.85
CA GLN A 171 -17.30 5.80 2.53
C GLN A 171 -17.08 5.70 4.03
N ALA A 172 -17.09 6.83 4.73
CA ALA A 172 -16.95 6.87 6.18
C ALA A 172 -18.28 7.11 6.87
N ASN A 173 -18.45 6.49 8.04
CA ASN A 173 -19.55 6.77 8.97
C ASN A 173 -19.36 8.15 9.65
N PRO A 174 -20.41 8.74 10.25
CA PRO A 174 -20.28 10.01 10.96
C PRO A 174 -19.29 9.99 12.14
N ASP A 175 -19.01 8.81 12.72
CA ASP A 175 -18.06 8.63 13.82
C ASP A 175 -16.59 8.51 13.32
N GLY A 176 -16.38 8.59 12.00
CA GLY A 176 -15.09 8.49 11.36
C GLY A 176 -14.55 7.06 11.21
N THR A 177 -15.42 6.06 11.36
CA THR A 177 -15.09 4.68 10.97
C THR A 177 -15.42 4.44 9.50
N LEU A 178 -14.72 3.50 8.88
CA LEU A 178 -14.94 3.09 7.50
C LEU A 178 -16.28 2.32 7.42
N HIS A 179 -17.18 2.77 6.55
CA HIS A 179 -18.39 2.04 6.21
C HIS A 179 -18.11 1.02 5.10
N SER A 180 -17.43 1.47 4.03
CA SER A 180 -17.08 0.61 2.89
C SER A 180 -15.88 1.16 2.15
N VAL A 181 -15.18 0.25 1.44
CA VAL A 181 -14.13 0.58 0.47
C VAL A 181 -14.33 -0.23 -0.79
N ILE A 182 -14.45 0.45 -1.93
CA ILE A 182 -14.71 -0.19 -3.23
C ILE A 182 -13.59 0.19 -4.19
N GLU A 183 -12.85 -0.82 -4.68
CA GLU A 183 -11.83 -0.60 -5.69
C GLU A 183 -12.45 -0.21 -7.03
N ARG A 184 -12.20 1.03 -7.47
CA ARG A 184 -12.58 1.52 -8.80
C ARG A 184 -11.36 1.44 -9.71
N THR A 185 -11.36 0.50 -10.63
CA THR A 185 -10.17 0.15 -11.43
C THR A 185 -9.90 1.11 -12.59
N ARG A 186 -10.89 1.96 -12.90
CA ARG A 186 -10.76 2.97 -13.96
C ARG A 186 -11.39 4.29 -13.55
N ILE A 187 -10.55 5.18 -13.03
CA ILE A 187 -10.87 6.57 -12.71
C ILE A 187 -10.04 7.45 -13.63
N GLU A 188 -10.66 8.44 -14.23
CA GLU A 188 -10.03 9.39 -15.16
C GLU A 188 -10.43 10.83 -14.83
N THR A 189 -9.57 11.78 -15.20
CA THR A 189 -9.89 13.20 -15.20
C THR A 189 -10.49 13.62 -16.54
N TYR A 190 -11.37 14.61 -16.52
CA TYR A 190 -11.94 15.24 -17.70
C TYR A 190 -12.14 16.75 -17.44
N GLU A 191 -12.51 17.55 -18.44
CA GLU A 191 -12.66 19.01 -18.30
C GLU A 191 -13.65 19.43 -17.20
N GLY A 192 -14.62 18.56 -16.86
CA GLY A 192 -15.62 18.81 -15.81
C GLY A 192 -15.27 18.29 -14.42
N GLY A 193 -14.21 17.49 -14.26
CA GLY A 193 -13.87 16.89 -12.97
C GLY A 193 -13.22 15.51 -13.03
N ILE A 194 -13.67 14.61 -12.16
CA ILE A 194 -13.18 13.24 -12.05
C ILE A 194 -14.37 12.28 -12.16
N HIS A 195 -14.21 11.21 -12.92
CA HIS A 195 -15.23 10.19 -13.08
C HIS A 195 -14.65 8.76 -13.10
N TYR A 196 -15.49 7.77 -12.90
CA TYR A 196 -15.11 6.36 -13.05
C TYR A 196 -16.10 5.60 -13.94
N THR A 197 -15.64 4.46 -14.45
CA THR A 197 -16.44 3.50 -15.20
C THR A 197 -16.19 2.09 -14.72
N GLU A 198 -17.21 1.22 -14.80
CA GLU A 198 -17.12 -0.20 -14.51
C GLU A 198 -17.40 -1.08 -15.76
N ASP A 199 -17.75 -0.46 -16.87
CA ASP A 199 -18.19 -1.11 -18.13
C ASP A 199 -17.38 -0.62 -19.35
N GLU A 200 -16.05 -0.52 -19.17
CA GLU A 200 -15.07 -0.13 -20.19
C GLU A 200 -15.32 1.26 -20.83
N GLY A 201 -16.09 2.12 -20.14
CA GLY A 201 -16.39 3.47 -20.60
C GLY A 201 -17.74 3.64 -21.28
N ALA A 202 -18.61 2.63 -21.25
CA ALA A 202 -19.98 2.74 -21.75
C ALA A 202 -20.82 3.70 -20.90
N THR A 203 -20.61 3.65 -19.57
CA THR A 203 -21.20 4.60 -18.62
C THR A 203 -20.14 5.22 -17.71
N TRP A 204 -20.35 6.50 -17.34
CA TRP A 204 -19.45 7.23 -16.46
C TRP A 204 -20.22 7.81 -15.28
N VAL A 205 -19.61 7.73 -14.11
CA VAL A 205 -20.16 8.26 -12.86
C VAL A 205 -19.18 9.26 -12.27
N ASP A 206 -19.66 10.49 -12.01
CA ASP A 206 -18.85 11.54 -11.42
C ASP A 206 -18.48 11.24 -9.97
N LEU A 207 -17.26 11.56 -9.61
CA LEU A 207 -16.74 11.50 -8.25
C LEU A 207 -16.30 12.90 -7.81
N PRO A 208 -16.83 13.42 -6.69
CA PRO A 208 -16.33 14.67 -6.12
C PRO A 208 -14.83 14.58 -5.82
N GLY A 209 -14.08 15.63 -6.09
CA GLY A 209 -12.63 15.68 -5.81
C GLY A 209 -12.28 15.51 -4.33
N GLU A 210 -13.23 15.82 -3.43
CA GLU A 210 -13.12 15.65 -1.97
C GLU A 210 -13.42 14.22 -1.51
N THR A 211 -13.76 13.31 -2.42
CA THR A 211 -13.98 11.89 -2.09
C THR A 211 -12.73 11.31 -1.44
N GLN A 212 -12.90 10.63 -0.32
CA GLN A 212 -11.81 9.93 0.36
C GLN A 212 -11.47 8.63 -0.37
N VAL A 213 -10.18 8.38 -0.55
CA VAL A 213 -9.68 7.18 -1.21
C VAL A 213 -8.55 6.54 -0.41
N SER A 214 -8.49 5.22 -0.47
CA SER A 214 -7.37 4.42 0.03
C SER A 214 -6.24 4.41 -0.99
N MET A 215 -5.02 4.64 -0.48
CA MET A 215 -3.76 4.49 -1.21
C MET A 215 -2.93 3.33 -0.65
N ASN A 216 -3.58 2.31 -0.09
CA ASN A 216 -2.96 1.15 0.56
C ASN A 216 -2.08 1.46 1.78
N LEU A 217 -2.34 2.58 2.48
CA LEU A 217 -1.77 2.81 3.82
C LEU A 217 -2.76 2.30 4.86
N TRP A 218 -2.57 1.07 5.28
CA TRP A 218 -3.42 0.35 6.23
C TRP A 218 -2.67 0.03 7.51
N GLY A 219 -3.38 0.02 8.64
CA GLY A 219 -2.90 -0.41 9.94
C GLY A 219 -3.76 -1.52 10.51
N PHE A 220 -3.12 -2.60 10.95
CA PHE A 220 -3.78 -3.82 11.40
C PHE A 220 -3.18 -4.34 12.70
N GLY A 221 -3.99 -5.06 13.47
CA GLY A 221 -3.55 -6.01 14.47
C GLY A 221 -3.16 -7.35 13.84
N LYS A 222 -2.57 -8.24 14.65
CA LYS A 222 -2.18 -9.59 14.19
C LYS A 222 -3.37 -10.43 13.71
N SER A 223 -4.57 -10.18 14.22
CA SER A 223 -5.82 -10.83 13.83
C SER A 223 -6.08 -10.78 12.33
N PHE A 224 -5.67 -9.69 11.66
CA PHE A 224 -5.81 -9.58 10.20
C PHE A 224 -5.09 -10.69 9.45
N LEU A 225 -3.86 -11.05 9.87
CA LEU A 225 -3.09 -12.14 9.25
C LEU A 225 -3.76 -13.50 9.44
N GLU A 226 -4.36 -13.72 10.60
CA GLU A 226 -5.05 -14.97 10.92
C GLU A 226 -6.33 -15.11 10.10
N GLU A 227 -7.10 -14.02 9.97
CA GLU A 227 -8.31 -13.99 9.16
C GLU A 227 -8.01 -14.11 7.65
N ALA A 228 -7.00 -13.39 7.17
CA ALA A 228 -6.59 -13.44 5.77
C ALA A 228 -6.10 -14.83 5.36
N ASP A 229 -5.26 -15.48 6.19
CA ASP A 229 -4.73 -16.82 5.95
C ASP A 229 -5.86 -17.86 5.92
N ARG A 230 -6.76 -17.80 6.90
CA ARG A 230 -7.92 -18.69 7.00
C ARG A 230 -8.85 -18.62 5.79
N ARG A 231 -9.01 -17.44 5.19
CA ARG A 231 -9.92 -17.19 4.05
C ARG A 231 -9.30 -17.52 2.72
N PHE A 232 -7.97 -17.56 2.62
CA PHE A 232 -7.27 -17.63 1.33
C PHE A 232 -7.61 -18.89 0.52
N ALA A 233 -7.69 -20.08 1.17
CA ALA A 233 -8.06 -21.32 0.47
C ALA A 233 -9.49 -21.29 -0.11
N GLY A 234 -10.45 -20.75 0.63
CA GLY A 234 -11.84 -20.55 0.16
C GLY A 234 -11.90 -19.58 -1.00
N TRP A 235 -11.19 -18.46 -0.90
CA TRP A 235 -11.07 -17.47 -1.97
C TRP A 235 -10.47 -18.08 -3.24
N LEU A 236 -9.40 -18.88 -3.14
CA LEU A 236 -8.79 -19.56 -4.28
C LEU A 236 -9.80 -20.49 -4.96
N THR A 237 -10.55 -21.30 -4.20
CA THR A 237 -11.55 -22.21 -4.74
C THR A 237 -12.57 -21.49 -5.62
N GLU A 238 -13.06 -20.34 -5.16
CA GLU A 238 -14.07 -19.57 -5.89
C GLU A 238 -13.49 -18.85 -7.12
N HIS A 239 -12.32 -18.21 -6.97
CA HIS A 239 -11.81 -17.28 -7.97
C HIS A 239 -10.99 -17.95 -9.07
N LEU A 240 -10.32 -19.06 -8.76
CA LEU A 240 -9.63 -19.86 -9.80
C LEU A 240 -10.58 -20.44 -10.83
N ALA A 241 -11.81 -20.74 -10.44
CA ALA A 241 -12.84 -21.23 -11.39
C ALA A 241 -13.29 -20.12 -12.37
N LYS A 242 -13.18 -18.86 -11.98
CA LYS A 242 -13.65 -17.69 -12.76
C LYS A 242 -12.52 -17.09 -13.62
N ASP A 243 -11.37 -16.82 -13.02
CA ASP A 243 -10.22 -16.20 -13.67
C ASP A 243 -8.89 -16.74 -13.12
N PRO A 244 -8.44 -17.92 -13.59
CA PRO A 244 -7.25 -18.58 -13.05
C PRO A 244 -5.95 -17.78 -13.27
N LEU A 245 -5.89 -16.93 -14.30
CA LEU A 245 -4.66 -16.24 -14.68
C LEU A 245 -4.50 -14.85 -14.04
N LYS A 246 -5.63 -14.19 -13.66
CA LYS A 246 -5.58 -12.76 -13.27
C LYS A 246 -6.22 -12.44 -11.94
N CYS A 247 -6.97 -13.37 -11.29
CA CYS A 247 -7.59 -13.11 -10.00
C CYS A 247 -6.54 -12.67 -8.96
N GLU A 248 -6.90 -11.71 -8.10
CA GLU A 248 -6.02 -11.16 -7.06
C GLU A 248 -6.76 -11.09 -5.73
N TYR A 249 -6.13 -11.62 -4.70
CA TYR A 249 -6.57 -11.55 -3.31
C TYR A 249 -6.13 -10.21 -2.71
N PHE A 250 -7.02 -9.22 -2.75
CA PHE A 250 -6.75 -7.86 -2.28
C PHE A 250 -6.95 -7.72 -0.76
N LEU A 251 -6.19 -6.81 -0.14
CA LEU A 251 -6.37 -6.44 1.27
C LEU A 251 -7.79 -5.94 1.54
N GLN A 252 -8.30 -5.07 0.69
CA GLN A 252 -9.62 -4.47 0.84
C GLN A 252 -10.75 -5.51 0.85
N LEU A 253 -10.58 -6.63 0.15
CA LEU A 253 -11.58 -7.71 0.16
C LEU A 253 -11.75 -8.27 1.57
N VAL A 254 -10.64 -8.63 2.22
CA VAL A 254 -10.68 -9.18 3.59
C VAL A 254 -11.23 -8.14 4.58
N VAL A 255 -10.83 -6.87 4.43
CA VAL A 255 -11.38 -5.77 5.24
C VAL A 255 -12.90 -5.67 5.07
N THR A 256 -13.40 -5.67 3.82
CA THR A 256 -14.84 -5.57 3.53
C THR A 256 -15.61 -6.74 4.16
N GLU A 257 -15.12 -7.97 4.00
CA GLU A 257 -15.75 -9.15 4.60
C GLU A 257 -15.82 -9.05 6.14
N LEU A 258 -14.73 -8.59 6.79
CA LEU A 258 -14.69 -8.44 8.24
C LEU A 258 -15.62 -7.31 8.75
N LEU A 259 -15.77 -6.22 7.99
CA LEU A 259 -16.73 -5.16 8.28
C LEU A 259 -18.18 -5.69 8.18
N GLU A 260 -18.51 -6.42 7.11
CA GLU A 260 -19.84 -7.01 6.89
C GLU A 260 -20.20 -8.07 7.94
N GLU A 261 -19.21 -8.83 8.40
CA GLU A 261 -19.37 -9.80 9.50
C GLU A 261 -19.46 -9.14 10.89
N GLY A 262 -19.23 -7.84 11.00
CA GLY A 262 -19.16 -7.13 12.28
C GLY A 262 -17.97 -7.54 13.16
N LYS A 263 -16.94 -8.14 12.57
CA LYS A 263 -15.73 -8.60 13.27
C LYS A 263 -14.65 -7.54 13.40
N ALA A 264 -14.69 -6.52 12.56
CA ALA A 264 -13.73 -5.43 12.61
C ALA A 264 -14.39 -4.07 12.51
N THR A 265 -13.72 -3.07 13.07
CA THR A 265 -13.91 -1.67 12.78
C THR A 265 -12.62 -1.12 12.17
N VAL A 266 -12.73 -0.14 11.30
CA VAL A 266 -11.57 0.52 10.69
C VAL A 266 -11.69 2.02 10.92
N LYS A 267 -10.78 2.60 11.69
CA LYS A 267 -10.71 4.06 11.85
C LYS A 267 -10.12 4.70 10.62
N VAL A 268 -10.81 5.67 10.04
CA VAL A 268 -10.30 6.49 8.94
C VAL A 268 -9.49 7.63 9.54
N LEU A 269 -8.17 7.56 9.39
CA LEU A 269 -7.23 8.60 9.82
C LEU A 269 -7.05 9.59 8.67
N ASN A 270 -7.01 10.88 9.01
CA ASN A 270 -6.84 11.94 8.03
C ASN A 270 -5.41 12.43 8.00
N SER A 271 -4.86 12.61 6.82
CA SER A 271 -3.60 13.30 6.59
C SER A 271 -3.83 14.53 5.70
N THR A 272 -3.11 15.61 6.00
CA THR A 272 -3.05 16.80 5.14
C THR A 272 -1.91 16.70 4.13
N ASP A 273 -1.12 15.62 4.17
CA ASP A 273 0.00 15.42 3.25
C ASP A 273 -0.48 15.26 1.81
N GLN A 274 0.33 15.76 0.90
CA GLN A 274 0.18 15.48 -0.53
C GLN A 274 0.73 14.07 -0.80
N TRP A 275 -0.11 13.20 -1.35
CA TRP A 275 0.33 11.92 -1.89
C TRP A 275 0.98 12.11 -3.26
N TYR A 276 2.03 11.36 -3.53
CA TYR A 276 2.63 11.23 -4.86
C TYR A 276 2.84 9.75 -5.20
N GLY A 277 2.56 9.40 -6.45
CA GLY A 277 2.83 8.06 -6.98
C GLY A 277 3.29 8.17 -8.44
N VAL A 278 4.08 7.19 -8.87
CA VAL A 278 4.52 7.09 -10.25
C VAL A 278 3.73 5.97 -10.91
N THR A 279 2.54 6.27 -11.41
CA THR A 279 1.73 5.30 -12.15
C THR A 279 2.23 5.18 -13.59
N TYR A 280 2.52 6.31 -14.20
CA TYR A 280 3.09 6.45 -15.54
C TYR A 280 4.50 7.06 -15.45
N ARG A 281 5.34 6.82 -16.45
CA ARG A 281 6.69 7.41 -16.50
C ARG A 281 6.62 8.95 -16.53
N GLU A 282 5.58 9.47 -17.12
CA GLU A 282 5.27 10.89 -17.25
C GLU A 282 4.90 11.57 -15.91
N ASP A 283 4.52 10.79 -14.88
CA ASP A 283 4.25 11.31 -13.53
C ASP A 283 5.55 11.66 -12.77
N LYS A 284 6.68 11.03 -13.15
CA LYS A 284 7.97 11.20 -12.45
C LYS A 284 8.43 12.65 -12.30
N PRO A 285 8.35 13.53 -13.30
CA PRO A 285 8.73 14.95 -13.13
C PRO A 285 7.94 15.66 -12.03
N VAL A 286 6.66 15.35 -11.85
CA VAL A 286 5.81 15.92 -10.80
C VAL A 286 6.29 15.45 -9.41
N VAL A 287 6.61 14.16 -9.28
CA VAL A 287 7.16 13.60 -8.04
C VAL A 287 8.51 14.24 -7.70
N VAL A 288 9.42 14.32 -8.66
CA VAL A 288 10.75 14.95 -8.48
C VAL A 288 10.60 16.41 -8.04
N ALA A 289 9.73 17.19 -8.70
CA ALA A 289 9.49 18.57 -8.35
C ALA A 289 8.89 18.71 -6.92
N GLY A 290 7.92 17.86 -6.57
CA GLY A 290 7.31 17.84 -5.24
C GLY A 290 8.32 17.51 -4.14
N ILE A 291 9.19 16.53 -4.36
CA ILE A 291 10.26 16.16 -3.42
C ILE A 291 11.29 17.30 -3.30
N ALA A 292 11.71 17.88 -4.43
CA ALA A 292 12.65 19.01 -4.42
C ALA A 292 12.10 20.23 -3.65
N GLN A 293 10.81 20.53 -3.82
CA GLN A 293 10.14 21.58 -3.06
C GLN A 293 10.17 21.30 -1.55
N LYS A 294 9.81 20.08 -1.14
CA LYS A 294 9.82 19.67 0.27
C LYS A 294 11.22 19.72 0.89
N THR A 295 12.25 19.40 0.11
CA THR A 295 13.64 19.55 0.52
C THR A 295 14.02 21.02 0.69
N ALA A 296 13.64 21.90 -0.25
CA ALA A 296 13.88 23.33 -0.16
C ALA A 296 13.14 23.99 1.02
N GLU A 297 11.96 23.48 1.38
CA GLU A 297 11.19 23.91 2.57
C GLU A 297 11.76 23.36 3.90
N GLY A 298 12.81 22.52 3.84
CA GLY A 298 13.47 21.95 5.02
C GLY A 298 12.74 20.77 5.66
N LEU A 299 11.74 20.18 4.96
CA LEU A 299 11.05 18.97 5.43
C LEU A 299 11.99 17.75 5.38
N TYR A 300 12.81 17.68 4.33
CA TYR A 300 13.81 16.64 4.14
C TYR A 300 15.21 17.22 4.01
N PRO A 301 16.23 16.60 4.61
CA PRO A 301 17.62 16.95 4.31
C PRO A 301 18.00 16.44 2.91
N GLU A 302 18.99 17.05 2.25
CA GLU A 302 19.51 16.58 0.97
C GLU A 302 20.02 15.13 1.05
N ASN A 303 20.60 14.75 2.19
CA ASN A 303 21.05 13.40 2.48
C ASN A 303 20.17 12.77 3.57
N LEU A 304 19.07 12.13 3.18
CA LEU A 304 18.11 11.52 4.10
C LEU A 304 18.76 10.61 5.15
N TRP A 305 19.77 9.84 4.77
CA TRP A 305 20.34 8.78 5.60
C TRP A 305 21.58 9.21 6.38
N GLY A 306 22.04 10.45 6.19
CA GLY A 306 23.19 11.02 6.90
C GLY A 306 22.84 11.70 8.24
N GLU A 307 21.53 11.89 8.50
CA GLU A 307 21.03 12.65 9.67
C GLU A 307 20.16 11.82 10.64
N LEU A 308 20.04 10.51 10.42
CA LEU A 308 19.28 9.59 11.28
C LEU A 308 20.17 8.76 12.19
#